data_3b51ecfda2ef622a75d88926327ff6f4
#
_entry.id   3b51ecfda2ef622a75d88926327ff6f4
#
_cell.length_a   1.000
_cell.length_b   1.000
_cell.length_c   1.000
_cell.angle_alpha   90.00
_cell.angle_beta   90.00
_cell.angle_gamma   90.00
#
_symmetry.space_group_name_H-M   'P 1'
#
loop_
_entity.id
_entity.type
_entity.pdbx_description
1 polymer ?
#
loop_
_entity_poly.entity_id
_entity_poly.type
_entity_poly.pdbx_seq_one_letter_code
_entity_poly.pdbx_strand_id
1 'polypeptide(L)'
;EYCTYFNGNRDYFECHEVLEAYWKEIAPGERNHPLVGYIQVATGMYHWRRENYSGAERMLTKALTIFNGCTDSPFFEKIQFIQFIEDISKSLQLIQRKCVFHPFEIVITDEALQQAVMTKMNELPIVDDAFIVHKHRLRDRSAIISARAKSLEMKQ
;
A
#
# COMPACT_ATOMS: atom_id res chain seq x y z
N GLU A 1 0.00 11.19 -2.72
CA GLU A 1 -0.97 10.22 -3.28
C GLU A 1 -1.17 8.99 -2.37
N TYR A 2 -0.11 8.30 -1.95
CA TYR A 2 -0.23 7.10 -1.09
C TYR A 2 -1.12 7.35 0.14
N CYS A 3 -0.81 8.37 0.96
CA CYS A 3 -1.62 8.69 2.14
C CYS A 3 -3.05 9.10 1.80
N THR A 4 -3.26 9.71 0.64
CA THR A 4 -4.59 10.07 0.15
C THR A 4 -5.48 8.85 -0.04
N TYR A 5 -4.96 7.85 -0.74
CA TYR A 5 -5.69 6.59 -0.96
C TYR A 5 -5.78 5.75 0.32
N PHE A 6 -4.71 5.71 1.11
CA PHE A 6 -4.68 4.91 2.33
C PHE A 6 -5.70 5.39 3.37
N ASN A 7 -5.70 6.68 3.65
CA ASN A 7 -6.58 7.29 4.66
C ASN A 7 -7.97 7.64 4.09
N GLY A 8 -8.05 8.04 2.82
CA GLY A 8 -9.27 8.56 2.20
C GLY A 8 -10.30 7.47 1.89
N ASN A 9 -10.14 6.82 0.77
CA ASN A 9 -11.08 5.79 0.31
C ASN A 9 -10.60 4.36 0.56
N ARG A 10 -9.44 4.19 1.21
CA ARG A 10 -8.84 2.88 1.47
C ARG A 10 -8.63 2.06 0.20
N ASP A 11 -8.29 2.73 -0.88
CA ASP A 11 -7.91 2.07 -2.13
C ASP A 11 -6.45 1.59 -2.05
N TYR A 12 -6.26 0.51 -1.29
CA TYR A 12 -4.93 -0.07 -1.05
C TYR A 12 -4.29 -0.61 -2.32
N PHE A 13 -5.10 -0.97 -3.31
CA PHE A 13 -4.59 -1.36 -4.61
C PHE A 13 -3.93 -0.16 -5.31
N GLU A 14 -4.58 1.01 -5.30
CA GLU A 14 -4.00 2.23 -5.87
C GLU A 14 -2.78 2.70 -5.07
N CYS A 15 -2.78 2.56 -3.74
CA CYS A 15 -1.59 2.80 -2.92
C CYS A 15 -0.38 2.01 -3.43
N HIS A 16 -0.57 0.72 -3.71
CA HIS A 16 0.46 -0.14 -4.26
C HIS A 16 0.94 0.35 -5.64
N GLU A 17 0.01 0.61 -6.56
CA GLU A 17 0.34 0.98 -7.95
C GLU A 17 1.14 2.30 -8.03
N VAL A 18 0.68 3.35 -7.35
CA VAL A 18 1.34 4.67 -7.40
C VAL A 18 2.73 4.62 -6.77
N LEU A 19 2.89 3.87 -5.70
CA LEU A 19 4.16 3.81 -5.00
C LEU A 19 5.16 2.86 -5.66
N GLU A 20 4.69 1.77 -6.25
CA GLU A 20 5.51 0.87 -7.05
C GLU A 20 6.09 1.58 -8.28
N ALA A 21 5.28 2.38 -8.96
CA ALA A 21 5.74 3.20 -10.09
C ALA A 21 6.86 4.16 -9.65
N TYR A 22 6.66 4.86 -8.55
CA TYR A 22 7.66 5.79 -7.99
C TYR A 22 8.94 5.08 -7.53
N TRP A 23 8.81 3.94 -6.83
CA TRP A 23 9.96 3.14 -6.42
C TRP A 23 10.80 2.67 -7.62
N LYS A 24 10.16 2.20 -8.67
CA LYS A 24 10.85 1.77 -9.90
C LYS A 24 11.63 2.90 -10.58
N GLU A 25 11.15 4.14 -10.41
CA GLU A 25 11.83 5.33 -10.95
C GLU A 25 13.06 5.71 -10.13
N ILE A 26 12.93 5.79 -8.80
CA ILE A 26 13.98 6.38 -7.93
C ILE A 26 14.95 5.35 -7.32
N ALA A 27 14.52 4.10 -7.15
CA ALA A 27 15.30 3.07 -6.47
C ALA A 27 15.08 1.67 -7.11
N PRO A 28 15.26 1.53 -8.44
CA PRO A 28 14.97 0.28 -9.14
C PRO A 28 15.81 -0.88 -8.59
N GLY A 29 15.15 -1.97 -8.25
CA GLY A 29 15.79 -3.18 -7.73
C GLY A 29 16.16 -3.17 -6.26
N GLU A 30 16.05 -2.04 -5.56
CA GLU A 30 16.33 -1.93 -4.12
C GLU A 30 15.18 -2.50 -3.29
N ARG A 31 15.21 -3.80 -3.02
CA ARG A 31 14.13 -4.54 -2.35
C ARG A 31 13.92 -4.19 -0.88
N ASN A 32 14.94 -3.61 -0.22
CA ASN A 32 14.88 -3.19 1.18
C ASN A 32 14.65 -1.68 1.34
N HIS A 33 14.31 -1.01 0.25
CA HIS A 33 14.00 0.42 0.28
C HIS A 33 12.71 0.68 1.09
N PRO A 34 12.62 1.78 1.87
CA PRO A 34 11.42 2.11 2.66
C PRO A 34 10.12 2.12 1.86
N LEU A 35 10.15 2.57 0.61
CA LEU A 35 8.99 2.56 -0.28
C LEU A 35 8.43 1.14 -0.48
N VAL A 36 9.27 0.12 -0.54
CA VAL A 36 8.84 -1.27 -0.63
C VAL A 36 8.08 -1.68 0.63
N GLY A 37 8.50 -1.22 1.81
CA GLY A 37 7.77 -1.42 3.05
C GLY A 37 6.35 -0.84 2.99
N TYR A 38 6.20 0.39 2.54
CA TYR A 38 4.88 1.02 2.33
C TYR A 38 4.01 0.27 1.31
N ILE A 39 4.61 -0.18 0.21
CA ILE A 39 3.92 -1.00 -0.81
C ILE A 39 3.39 -2.28 -0.17
N GLN A 40 4.19 -2.93 0.65
CA GLN A 40 3.82 -4.17 1.33
C GLN A 40 2.74 -3.97 2.40
N VAL A 41 2.73 -2.83 3.11
CA VAL A 41 1.63 -2.48 4.02
C VAL A 41 0.32 -2.38 3.26
N ALA A 42 0.28 -1.63 2.17
CA ALA A 42 -0.93 -1.50 1.34
C ALA A 42 -1.39 -2.85 0.80
N THR A 43 -0.47 -3.66 0.29
CA THR A 43 -0.77 -5.00 -0.21
C THR A 43 -1.30 -5.92 0.89
N GLY A 44 -0.71 -5.85 2.09
CA GLY A 44 -1.18 -6.60 3.26
C GLY A 44 -2.60 -6.22 3.68
N MET A 45 -2.89 -4.92 3.76
CA MET A 45 -4.23 -4.42 4.07
C MET A 45 -5.25 -4.83 3.00
N TYR A 46 -4.86 -4.79 1.73
CA TYR A 46 -5.68 -5.26 0.62
C TYR A 46 -6.03 -6.75 0.75
N HIS A 47 -5.04 -7.59 1.05
CA HIS A 47 -5.25 -9.01 1.30
C HIS A 47 -6.14 -9.27 2.51
N TRP A 48 -5.89 -8.58 3.63
CA TRP A 48 -6.68 -8.76 4.85
C TRP A 48 -8.15 -8.47 4.63
N ARG A 49 -8.49 -7.35 3.99
CA ARG A 49 -9.87 -6.98 3.70
C ARG A 49 -10.60 -8.04 2.85
N ARG A 50 -9.86 -8.80 2.05
CA ARG A 50 -10.37 -9.90 1.23
C ARG A 50 -10.26 -11.27 1.92
N GLU A 51 -9.99 -11.29 3.22
CA GLU A 51 -9.86 -12.50 4.03
C GLU A 51 -8.70 -13.44 3.57
N ASN A 52 -7.75 -12.91 2.82
CA ASN A 52 -6.50 -13.60 2.51
C ASN A 52 -5.49 -13.41 3.64
N TYR A 53 -5.72 -14.08 4.77
CA TYR A 53 -4.93 -13.92 5.99
C TYR A 53 -3.46 -14.31 5.81
N SER A 54 -3.18 -15.38 5.09
CA SER A 54 -1.79 -15.82 4.86
C SER A 54 -1.01 -14.81 4.00
N GLY A 55 -1.64 -14.24 2.98
CA GLY A 55 -1.05 -13.18 2.15
C GLY A 55 -0.83 -11.89 2.95
N ALA A 56 -1.81 -11.50 3.76
CA ALA A 56 -1.74 -10.33 4.62
C ALA A 56 -0.62 -10.46 5.66
N GLU A 57 -0.53 -11.57 6.36
CA GLU A 57 0.53 -11.84 7.34
C GLU A 57 1.91 -11.75 6.71
N ARG A 58 2.11 -12.39 5.57
CA ARG A 58 3.38 -12.37 4.86
C ARG A 58 3.79 -10.95 4.46
N MET A 59 2.86 -10.15 3.96
CA MET A 59 3.14 -8.79 3.51
C MET A 59 3.47 -7.86 4.68
N LEU A 60 2.68 -7.87 5.75
CA LEU A 60 2.94 -7.01 6.91
C LEU A 60 4.22 -7.41 7.66
N THR A 61 4.52 -8.70 7.74
CA THR A 61 5.79 -9.19 8.32
C THR A 61 7.00 -8.66 7.55
N LYS A 62 6.96 -8.71 6.22
CA LYS A 62 8.01 -8.16 5.36
C LYS A 62 8.15 -6.65 5.52
N ALA A 63 7.03 -5.93 5.59
CA ALA A 63 7.04 -4.49 5.80
C ALA A 63 7.75 -4.11 7.10
N LEU A 64 7.43 -4.77 8.22
CA LEU A 64 8.08 -4.55 9.51
C LEU A 64 9.58 -4.85 9.45
N THR A 65 9.98 -5.90 8.77
CA THR A 65 11.41 -6.25 8.59
C THR A 65 12.15 -5.13 7.86
N ILE A 66 11.57 -4.59 6.79
CA ILE A 66 12.17 -3.47 6.04
C ILE A 66 12.27 -2.23 6.92
N PHE A 67 11.19 -1.84 7.59
CA PHE A 67 11.14 -0.64 8.43
C PHE A 67 12.12 -0.70 9.60
N ASN A 68 12.28 -1.85 10.22
CA ASN A 68 13.26 -2.07 11.29
C ASN A 68 14.71 -1.91 10.80
N GLY A 69 14.97 -2.11 9.52
CA GLY A 69 16.28 -1.95 8.91
C GLY A 69 16.61 -0.52 8.45
N CYS A 70 15.64 0.40 8.47
CA CYS A 70 15.81 1.75 7.90
C CYS A 70 15.07 2.85 8.70
N THR A 71 15.15 2.80 10.03
CA THR A 71 14.41 3.69 10.96
C THR A 71 14.73 5.17 10.80
N ASP A 72 15.89 5.53 10.27
CA ASP A 72 16.34 6.92 10.07
C ASP A 72 16.01 7.47 8.67
N SER A 73 15.16 6.80 7.92
CA SER A 73 14.82 7.23 6.57
C SER A 73 14.01 8.52 6.54
N PRO A 74 14.31 9.46 5.59
CA PRO A 74 13.53 10.67 5.40
C PRO A 74 12.06 10.40 4.97
N PHE A 75 11.75 9.19 4.50
CA PHE A 75 10.39 8.79 4.16
C PHE A 75 9.46 8.62 5.37
N PHE A 76 9.98 8.70 6.59
CA PHE A 76 9.21 8.62 7.84
C PHE A 76 9.05 9.96 8.58
N GLU A 77 9.73 11.02 8.12
CA GLU A 77 9.81 12.31 8.84
C GLU A 77 8.46 13.04 8.93
N LYS A 78 7.56 12.81 7.98
CA LYS A 78 6.28 13.53 7.86
C LYS A 78 5.08 12.81 8.46
N ILE A 79 5.33 11.69 9.12
CA ILE A 79 4.28 10.86 9.75
C ILE A 79 4.67 10.51 11.18
N GLN A 80 3.68 10.10 11.98
CA GLN A 80 3.92 9.45 13.27
C GLN A 80 4.40 8.01 13.05
N PHE A 81 5.71 7.88 12.80
CA PHE A 81 6.30 6.60 12.41
C PHE A 81 6.15 5.51 13.48
N ILE A 82 6.35 5.83 14.76
CA ILE A 82 6.20 4.86 15.86
C ILE A 82 4.76 4.35 15.90
N GLN A 83 3.78 5.25 15.82
CA GLN A 83 2.37 4.88 15.78
C GLN A 83 2.05 3.99 14.55
N PHE A 84 2.62 4.33 13.40
CA PHE A 84 2.47 3.53 12.18
C PHE A 84 2.97 2.10 12.36
N ILE A 85 4.15 1.92 12.94
CA ILE A 85 4.70 0.59 13.26
C ILE A 85 3.82 -0.17 14.26
N GLU A 86 3.31 0.50 15.29
CA GLU A 86 2.39 -0.10 16.26
C GLU A 86 1.08 -0.55 15.61
N ASP A 87 0.51 0.26 14.72
CA ASP A 87 -0.72 -0.07 14.01
C ASP A 87 -0.53 -1.25 13.06
N ILE A 88 0.60 -1.33 12.37
CA ILE A 88 0.96 -2.50 11.55
C ILE A 88 1.09 -3.75 12.44
N SER A 89 1.75 -3.64 13.58
CA SER A 89 1.96 -4.76 14.51
C SER A 89 0.64 -5.26 15.10
N LYS A 90 -0.27 -4.36 15.49
CA LYS A 90 -1.62 -4.70 15.93
C LYS A 90 -2.43 -5.39 14.83
N SER A 91 -2.36 -4.87 13.62
CA SER A 91 -3.01 -5.47 12.45
C SER A 91 -2.51 -6.89 12.22
N LEU A 92 -1.19 -7.11 12.31
CA LEU A 92 -0.58 -8.44 12.17
C LEU A 92 -1.10 -9.42 13.21
N GLN A 93 -1.24 -9.01 14.49
CA GLN A 93 -1.81 -9.83 15.55
C GLN A 93 -3.27 -10.21 15.24
N LEU A 94 -4.08 -9.28 14.78
CA LEU A 94 -5.47 -9.52 14.40
C LEU A 94 -5.57 -10.48 13.20
N ILE A 95 -4.70 -10.34 12.21
CA ILE A 95 -4.61 -11.21 11.04
C ILE A 95 -4.25 -12.64 11.46
N GLN A 96 -3.28 -12.81 12.36
CA GLN A 96 -2.86 -14.12 12.88
C GLN A 96 -4.00 -14.84 13.61
N ARG A 97 -4.91 -14.08 14.21
CA ARG A 97 -6.12 -14.59 14.88
C ARG A 97 -7.33 -14.72 13.93
N LYS A 98 -7.13 -14.43 12.65
CA LYS A 98 -8.19 -14.41 11.62
C LYS A 98 -9.38 -13.51 11.98
N CYS A 99 -9.09 -12.38 12.63
CA CYS A 99 -10.10 -11.37 12.93
C CYS A 99 -10.52 -10.62 11.65
N VAL A 100 -11.74 -10.08 11.66
CA VAL A 100 -12.24 -9.25 10.56
C VAL A 100 -11.38 -8.03 10.34
N PHE A 101 -11.36 -7.54 9.11
CA PHE A 101 -10.60 -6.37 8.70
C PHE A 101 -10.90 -5.16 9.58
N HIS A 102 -9.83 -4.53 10.08
CA HIS A 102 -9.86 -3.34 10.91
C HIS A 102 -8.92 -2.30 10.31
N PRO A 103 -9.42 -1.26 9.62
CA PRO A 103 -8.56 -0.24 9.05
C PRO A 103 -7.94 0.64 10.13
N PHE A 104 -6.78 1.21 9.82
CA PHE A 104 -6.17 2.30 10.56
C PHE A 104 -5.77 3.42 9.60
N GLU A 105 -5.50 4.60 10.14
CA GLU A 105 -5.04 5.74 9.36
C GLU A 105 -3.58 6.07 9.69
N ILE A 106 -2.84 6.53 8.69
CA ILE A 106 -1.49 7.05 8.88
C ILE A 106 -1.61 8.49 9.40
N VAL A 107 -1.08 8.72 10.60
CA VAL A 107 -1.07 10.06 11.21
C VAL A 107 0.03 10.90 10.57
N ILE A 108 -0.35 11.97 9.89
CA ILE A 108 0.55 12.90 9.22
C ILE A 108 0.89 14.03 10.17
N THR A 109 2.18 14.30 10.36
CA THR A 109 2.68 15.36 11.28
C THR A 109 3.07 16.63 10.56
N ASP A 110 3.39 16.56 9.27
CA ASP A 110 3.73 17.72 8.44
C ASP A 110 2.46 18.44 7.97
N GLU A 111 2.32 19.71 8.31
CA GLU A 111 1.12 20.48 8.03
C GLU A 111 0.86 20.65 6.52
N ALA A 112 1.91 20.90 5.73
CA ALA A 112 1.79 21.04 4.28
C ALA A 112 1.33 19.74 3.62
N LEU A 113 1.88 18.61 4.06
CA LEU A 113 1.45 17.28 3.58
C LEU A 113 0.01 16.99 4.00
N GLN A 114 -0.36 17.30 5.24
CA GLN A 114 -1.72 17.12 5.75
C GLN A 114 -2.74 17.90 4.91
N GLN A 115 -2.47 19.16 4.61
CA GLN A 115 -3.33 19.97 3.75
C GLN A 115 -3.44 19.41 2.34
N ALA A 116 -2.33 19.01 1.74
CA ALA A 116 -2.31 18.42 0.40
C ALA A 116 -3.11 17.10 0.34
N VAL A 117 -2.99 16.26 1.36
CA VAL A 117 -3.75 15.00 1.46
C VAL A 117 -5.24 15.27 1.62
N MET A 118 -5.62 16.21 2.50
CA MET A 118 -7.04 16.58 2.68
C MET A 118 -7.67 17.11 1.40
N THR A 119 -6.97 17.97 0.67
CA THR A 119 -7.44 18.52 -0.60
C THR A 119 -7.67 17.40 -1.62
N LYS A 120 -6.71 16.50 -1.77
CA LYS A 120 -6.82 15.35 -2.69
C LYS A 120 -7.91 14.36 -2.26
N MET A 121 -8.10 14.13 -0.96
CA MET A 121 -9.18 13.26 -0.46
C MET A 121 -10.56 13.78 -0.87
N ASN A 122 -10.77 15.10 -0.84
CA ASN A 122 -12.02 15.73 -1.26
C ASN A 122 -12.28 15.61 -2.78
N GLU A 123 -11.22 15.42 -3.56
CA GLU A 123 -11.28 15.25 -5.02
C GLU A 123 -11.43 13.78 -5.45
N LEU A 124 -11.33 12.81 -4.52
CA LEU A 124 -11.46 11.40 -4.85
C LEU A 124 -12.86 11.10 -5.39
N PRO A 125 -12.95 10.32 -6.49
CA PRO A 125 -14.24 9.93 -7.03
C PRO A 125 -14.99 9.01 -6.05
N ILE A 126 -16.31 9.12 -6.05
CA ILE A 126 -17.17 8.16 -5.33
C ILE A 126 -17.16 6.87 -6.14
N VAL A 127 -16.54 5.84 -5.59
CA VAL A 127 -16.42 4.52 -6.22
C VAL A 127 -17.08 3.49 -5.30
N ASP A 128 -17.72 2.49 -5.91
CA ASP A 128 -18.29 1.36 -5.17
C ASP A 128 -17.21 0.64 -4.35
N ASP A 129 -17.48 0.44 -3.07
CA ASP A 129 -16.59 -0.28 -2.16
C ASP A 129 -16.25 -1.68 -2.68
N ALA A 130 -17.21 -2.38 -3.28
CA ALA A 130 -16.97 -3.70 -3.88
C ALA A 130 -15.94 -3.64 -5.01
N PHE A 131 -15.93 -2.57 -5.82
CA PHE A 131 -14.92 -2.35 -6.85
C PHE A 131 -13.54 -2.17 -6.24
N ILE A 132 -13.40 -1.34 -5.19
CA ILE A 132 -12.13 -1.07 -4.51
C ILE A 132 -11.58 -2.36 -3.87
N VAL A 133 -12.43 -3.15 -3.22
CA VAL A 133 -12.05 -4.42 -2.57
C VAL A 133 -11.52 -5.45 -3.56
N HIS A 134 -12.09 -5.52 -4.75
CA HIS A 134 -11.74 -6.51 -5.77
C HIS A 134 -11.09 -5.91 -7.01
N LYS A 135 -10.52 -4.73 -6.91
CA LYS A 135 -9.98 -3.94 -8.03
C LYS A 135 -9.03 -4.72 -8.94
N HIS A 136 -8.19 -5.59 -8.38
CA HIS A 136 -7.26 -6.41 -9.15
C HIS A 136 -7.95 -7.36 -10.15
N ARG A 137 -9.20 -7.73 -9.89
CA ARG A 137 -10.02 -8.59 -10.78
C ARG A 137 -10.91 -7.79 -11.72
N LEU A 138 -11.42 -6.64 -11.24
CA LEU A 138 -12.45 -5.86 -11.91
C LEU A 138 -11.90 -4.77 -12.81
N ARG A 139 -10.61 -4.38 -12.63
CA ARG A 139 -9.96 -3.39 -13.49
C ARG A 139 -9.80 -3.91 -14.92
N ASP A 140 -9.79 -2.99 -15.88
CA ASP A 140 -9.43 -3.32 -17.25
C ASP A 140 -7.97 -3.79 -17.32
N ARG A 141 -7.78 -5.02 -17.77
CA ARG A 141 -6.48 -5.68 -17.89
C ARG A 141 -5.95 -5.75 -19.32
N SER A 142 -6.63 -5.15 -20.27
CA SER A 142 -6.27 -5.21 -21.69
C SER A 142 -4.85 -4.76 -21.97
N ALA A 143 -4.40 -3.66 -21.38
CA ALA A 143 -3.04 -3.15 -21.51
C ALA A 143 -1.98 -4.12 -20.94
N ILE A 144 -2.28 -4.78 -19.81
CA ILE A 144 -1.38 -5.74 -19.18
C ILE A 144 -1.27 -7.01 -20.03
N ILE A 145 -2.38 -7.49 -20.56
CA ILE A 145 -2.43 -8.66 -21.45
C ILE A 145 -1.63 -8.38 -22.73
N SER A 146 -1.82 -7.20 -23.35
CA SER A 146 -1.08 -6.78 -24.51
C SER A 146 0.44 -6.68 -24.27
N ALA A 147 0.83 -6.11 -23.14
CA ALA A 147 2.24 -5.99 -22.74
C ALA A 147 2.90 -7.35 -22.52
N ARG A 148 2.18 -8.29 -21.89
CA ARG A 148 2.65 -9.67 -21.69
C ARG A 148 2.78 -10.43 -22.99
N ALA A 149 1.83 -10.28 -23.90
CA ALA A 149 1.88 -10.91 -25.23
C ALA A 149 3.12 -10.44 -26.01
N LYS A 150 3.35 -9.10 -26.08
CA LYS A 150 4.55 -8.52 -26.72
C LYS A 150 5.86 -9.02 -26.10
N SER A 151 5.92 -9.14 -24.76
CA SER A 151 7.11 -9.64 -24.07
C SER A 151 7.40 -11.12 -24.38
N LEU A 152 6.38 -11.93 -24.62
CA LEU A 152 6.54 -13.32 -25.04
C LEU A 152 7.04 -13.44 -26.49
N GLU A 153 6.52 -12.62 -27.39
CA GLU A 153 6.96 -12.59 -28.78
C GLU A 153 8.43 -12.18 -28.93
N MET A 154 8.90 -11.24 -28.09
CA MET A 154 10.31 -10.80 -28.10
C MET A 154 11.30 -11.85 -27.55
N LYS A 155 10.83 -12.91 -26.90
CA LYS A 155 11.67 -14.00 -26.33
C LYS A 155 11.73 -15.24 -27.22
N GLN A 156 11.06 -15.24 -28.34
CA GLN A 156 11.14 -16.28 -29.39
C GLN A 156 12.12 -15.85 -30.47
#